data_a6cf21327b7858395fdda685ab88dda3
#
_entry.id   a6cf21327b7858395fdda685ab88dda3
#
_cell.length_a   1.000
_cell.length_b   1.000
_cell.length_c   1.000
_cell.angle_alpha   90.00
_cell.angle_beta   90.00
_cell.angle_gamma   90.00
#
_symmetry.space_group_name_H-M   'P 1'
#
loop_
_entity.id
_entity.type
_entity.pdbx_description
1 polymer ?
#
loop_
_entity_poly.entity_id
_entity_poly.type
_entity_poly.pdbx_seq_one_letter_code
_entity_poly.pdbx_strand_id
1 'polypeptide(L)'
;MLLTTCSLQMACPSRLEVGRIRVAITNADRVNQTELHLPWNRAHFGAWCVVSAPLILGLDLTDNDVLTAVMPIISNGEALEVNQAWAGHPGRLIWSTLVGVHGYPAARRCNASDPSLKQAGWAWKPLATVDDASASPERTRDTKRVALMSPIPGGCLERRGGGARGGAGGLVIGECDGSDAQAFTYDETSQQLAASGHCVDVHNGGPIVWMYGCSVGPHDRLTLNTSAGGTLSVPLGTAGLCFGVEDEDPAGSTYVATLQAWAKPLPAEKGVALLLINPTDDAHTVELPLSALPLTGNGLNLSTTSFGVRDIWANAHWDQDNVAQAVRRADSPTALADSAHTTSPDDSLVGSEARTIKLSVGGLDSVFLRLFPTTS
;
A
#
# COMPACT_ATOMS: atom_id res chain seq x y z
N MET A 1 -16.21 -15.19 3.33
CA MET A 1 -16.24 -13.92 2.64
C MET A 1 -14.89 -13.77 1.97
N LEU A 2 -14.80 -14.33 0.79
CA LEU A 2 -13.56 -14.59 0.08
C LEU A 2 -13.37 -13.53 -0.99
N LEU A 3 -12.18 -12.86 -0.97
CA LEU A 3 -11.52 -12.37 -2.16
C LEU A 3 -12.29 -11.36 -3.02
N THR A 4 -12.70 -10.24 -2.45
CA THR A 4 -13.17 -9.09 -3.23
C THR A 4 -12.02 -8.17 -3.70
N THR A 5 -10.80 -8.65 -3.71
CA THR A 5 -9.66 -7.89 -4.23
C THR A 5 -8.79 -8.75 -5.13
N CYS A 6 -9.31 -9.03 -6.32
CA CYS A 6 -8.46 -9.32 -7.48
C CYS A 6 -7.59 -8.09 -7.86
N SER A 7 -7.48 -7.10 -7.01
CA SER A 7 -6.74 -5.87 -7.22
C SER A 7 -5.26 -5.95 -6.85
N LEU A 8 -4.90 -6.86 -5.95
CA LEU A 8 -3.53 -7.36 -5.91
C LEU A 8 -3.49 -8.49 -6.94
N GLN A 9 -2.83 -8.33 -8.06
CA GLN A 9 -2.57 -9.40 -9.04
C GLN A 9 -1.95 -10.67 -8.42
N MET A 10 -1.83 -10.71 -7.11
CA MET A 10 -1.32 -11.80 -6.30
C MET A 10 -2.33 -12.87 -5.93
N ALA A 11 -3.62 -12.68 -6.15
CA ALA A 11 -4.66 -13.58 -5.61
C ALA A 11 -5.78 -13.95 -6.58
N CYS A 12 -5.53 -13.94 -7.90
CA CYS A 12 -6.43 -14.64 -8.81
C CYS A 12 -6.17 -16.14 -8.72
N PRO A 13 -7.10 -16.96 -8.22
CA PRO A 13 -6.81 -18.31 -7.72
C PRO A 13 -6.73 -19.39 -8.80
N SER A 14 -6.43 -19.05 -10.05
CA SER A 14 -6.41 -20.06 -11.10
C SER A 14 -5.05 -20.76 -11.27
N ARG A 15 -3.95 -20.10 -10.90
CA ARG A 15 -2.58 -20.64 -11.03
C ARG A 15 -1.55 -19.73 -10.36
N LEU A 16 -0.44 -20.35 -9.96
CA LEU A 16 0.74 -19.66 -9.43
C LEU A 16 1.53 -18.99 -10.59
N GLU A 17 1.68 -17.67 -10.57
CA GLU A 17 2.29 -16.90 -11.67
C GLU A 17 3.79 -16.62 -11.49
N VAL A 18 4.47 -17.36 -10.62
CA VAL A 18 5.93 -17.28 -10.48
C VAL A 18 6.61 -17.56 -11.82
N GLY A 19 7.59 -16.72 -12.19
CA GLY A 19 8.23 -16.74 -13.49
C GLY A 19 7.54 -15.89 -14.57
N ARG A 20 6.36 -15.32 -14.26
CA ARG A 20 5.60 -14.45 -15.15
C ARG A 20 5.52 -13.01 -14.69
N ILE A 21 5.80 -12.75 -13.43
CA ILE A 21 5.71 -11.40 -12.84
C ILE A 21 6.93 -10.58 -13.27
N ARG A 22 6.65 -9.54 -14.04
CA ARG A 22 7.64 -8.64 -14.63
C ARG A 22 7.32 -7.21 -14.27
N VAL A 23 8.36 -6.39 -14.18
CA VAL A 23 8.23 -4.93 -14.01
C VAL A 23 8.72 -4.20 -15.25
N ALA A 24 8.19 -3.02 -15.51
CA ALA A 24 8.62 -2.19 -16.61
C ALA A 24 10.01 -1.60 -16.31
N ILE A 25 10.89 -1.62 -17.30
CA ILE A 25 12.19 -0.94 -17.24
C ILE A 25 12.00 0.47 -17.81
N THR A 26 12.12 1.49 -16.96
CA THR A 26 12.07 2.89 -17.36
C THR A 26 13.49 3.46 -17.46
N ASN A 27 14.19 3.17 -18.53
CA ASN A 27 15.39 3.92 -18.88
C ASN A 27 15.29 4.47 -20.30
N ALA A 28 16.03 5.53 -20.61
CA ALA A 28 15.92 6.29 -21.85
C ALA A 28 16.09 5.45 -23.12
N ASP A 29 16.75 4.29 -23.03
CA ASP A 29 17.13 3.45 -24.19
C ASP A 29 16.24 2.20 -24.34
N ARG A 30 15.34 1.91 -23.41
CA ARG A 30 14.54 0.67 -23.36
C ARG A 30 13.05 0.91 -23.13
N VAL A 31 12.46 1.67 -24.03
CA VAL A 31 11.00 1.89 -24.01
C VAL A 31 10.27 0.57 -24.27
N ASN A 32 9.34 0.19 -23.39
CA ASN A 32 8.50 -1.02 -23.46
C ASN A 32 9.20 -2.37 -23.20
N GLN A 33 10.33 -2.42 -22.53
CA GLN A 33 10.88 -3.69 -22.06
C GLN A 33 10.40 -3.99 -20.63
N THR A 34 10.23 -5.27 -20.33
CA THR A 34 9.91 -5.75 -19.01
C THR A 34 10.96 -6.76 -18.56
N GLU A 35 11.33 -6.69 -17.29
CA GLU A 35 12.29 -7.61 -16.67
C GLU A 35 11.60 -8.49 -15.62
N LEU A 36 12.07 -9.74 -15.48
CA LEU A 36 11.58 -10.65 -14.47
C LEU A 36 11.96 -10.12 -13.07
N HIS A 37 10.97 -9.80 -12.25
CA HIS A 37 11.19 -9.21 -10.92
C HIS A 37 11.20 -10.29 -9.84
N LEU A 38 12.37 -10.84 -9.51
CA LEU A 38 12.50 -11.95 -8.57
C LEU A 38 11.96 -11.66 -7.16
N PRO A 39 12.19 -10.48 -6.55
CA PRO A 39 11.60 -10.18 -5.24
C PRO A 39 10.07 -10.28 -5.24
N TRP A 40 9.40 -9.74 -6.27
CA TRP A 40 7.95 -9.79 -6.38
C TRP A 40 7.43 -11.21 -6.67
N ASN A 41 8.21 -12.03 -7.39
CA ASN A 41 7.93 -13.46 -7.56
C ASN A 41 8.03 -14.21 -6.21
N ARG A 42 9.00 -13.86 -5.33
CA ARG A 42 9.09 -14.40 -3.97
C ARG A 42 7.86 -14.03 -3.13
N ALA A 43 7.46 -12.76 -3.15
CA ALA A 43 6.28 -12.30 -2.43
C ALA A 43 5.02 -13.07 -2.85
N HIS A 44 4.84 -13.27 -4.16
CA HIS A 44 3.73 -14.05 -4.71
C HIS A 44 3.77 -15.52 -4.26
N PHE A 45 4.93 -16.17 -4.35
CA PHE A 45 5.09 -17.57 -3.92
C PHE A 45 4.84 -17.73 -2.40
N GLY A 46 5.41 -16.83 -1.60
CA GLY A 46 5.20 -16.81 -0.15
C GLY A 46 3.74 -16.66 0.24
N ALA A 47 3.00 -15.78 -0.45
CA ALA A 47 1.56 -15.61 -0.23
C ALA A 47 0.79 -16.93 -0.47
N TRP A 48 1.08 -17.63 -1.58
CA TRP A 48 0.48 -18.93 -1.87
C TRP A 48 0.84 -19.99 -0.83
N CYS A 49 2.08 -19.98 -0.33
CA CYS A 49 2.51 -20.89 0.72
C CYS A 49 1.78 -20.63 2.04
N VAL A 50 1.66 -19.36 2.45
CA VAL A 50 0.99 -19.02 3.72
C VAL A 50 -0.50 -19.37 3.69
N VAL A 51 -1.20 -19.09 2.59
CA VAL A 51 -2.64 -19.42 2.48
C VAL A 51 -2.93 -20.88 2.14
N SER A 52 -1.90 -21.74 2.07
CA SER A 52 -2.04 -23.17 1.73
C SER A 52 -2.73 -23.44 0.38
N ALA A 53 -2.51 -22.56 -0.59
CA ALA A 53 -3.08 -22.74 -1.91
C ALA A 53 -2.35 -23.86 -2.69
N PRO A 54 -3.03 -24.56 -3.62
CA PRO A 54 -2.38 -25.52 -4.51
C PRO A 54 -1.30 -24.84 -5.36
N LEU A 55 -0.07 -25.35 -5.33
CA LEU A 55 1.07 -24.78 -6.05
C LEU A 55 1.13 -25.27 -7.51
N ILE A 56 0.16 -24.85 -8.31
CA ILE A 56 0.10 -25.19 -9.74
C ILE A 56 0.86 -24.13 -10.53
N LEU A 57 2.05 -24.48 -11.02
CA LEU A 57 2.91 -23.57 -11.77
C LEU A 57 2.28 -23.15 -13.08
N GLY A 58 2.25 -21.84 -13.34
CA GLY A 58 1.76 -21.23 -14.56
C GLY A 58 2.85 -20.74 -15.51
N LEU A 59 4.13 -21.06 -15.23
CA LEU A 59 5.27 -20.64 -16.05
C LEU A 59 5.49 -21.58 -17.23
N ASP A 60 6.21 -21.08 -18.25
CA ASP A 60 6.68 -21.91 -19.36
C ASP A 60 7.92 -22.72 -18.92
N LEU A 61 7.77 -24.03 -18.84
CA LEU A 61 8.83 -24.94 -18.43
C LEU A 61 9.90 -25.16 -19.52
N THR A 62 9.67 -24.66 -20.73
CA THR A 62 10.65 -24.71 -21.84
C THR A 62 11.57 -23.48 -21.87
N ASP A 63 11.22 -22.40 -21.14
CA ASP A 63 12.08 -21.23 -20.97
C ASP A 63 13.10 -21.50 -19.84
N ASN A 64 14.27 -22.00 -20.25
CA ASN A 64 15.34 -22.37 -19.32
C ASN A 64 15.89 -21.19 -18.51
N ASP A 65 15.89 -19.99 -19.07
CA ASP A 65 16.40 -18.79 -18.39
C ASP A 65 15.47 -18.39 -17.25
N VAL A 66 14.17 -18.32 -17.52
CA VAL A 66 13.14 -18.06 -16.49
C VAL A 66 13.14 -19.18 -15.46
N LEU A 67 13.16 -20.44 -15.90
CA LEU A 67 13.13 -21.59 -14.98
C LEU A 67 14.34 -21.55 -14.04
N THR A 68 15.55 -21.33 -14.55
CA THR A 68 16.77 -21.21 -13.74
C THR A 68 16.67 -20.07 -12.73
N ALA A 69 16.16 -18.92 -13.15
CA ALA A 69 16.02 -17.75 -12.27
C ALA A 69 15.04 -17.97 -11.12
N VAL A 70 13.94 -18.70 -11.35
CA VAL A 70 12.90 -18.91 -10.31
C VAL A 70 13.07 -20.19 -9.52
N MET A 71 13.94 -21.11 -9.92
CA MET A 71 14.20 -22.36 -9.18
C MET A 71 14.48 -22.14 -7.70
N PRO A 72 15.32 -21.18 -7.27
CA PRO A 72 15.55 -20.93 -5.84
C PRO A 72 14.28 -20.54 -5.06
N ILE A 73 13.26 -20.02 -5.75
CA ILE A 73 11.97 -19.68 -5.15
C ILE A 73 11.08 -20.91 -5.05
N ILE A 74 10.80 -21.56 -6.19
CA ILE A 74 9.81 -22.64 -6.28
C ILE A 74 10.29 -23.96 -5.66
N SER A 75 11.60 -24.16 -5.50
CA SER A 75 12.18 -25.32 -4.81
C SER A 75 12.60 -25.03 -3.36
N ASN A 76 12.26 -23.85 -2.81
CA ASN A 76 12.55 -23.55 -1.41
C ASN A 76 11.80 -24.52 -0.49
N GLY A 77 12.52 -25.45 0.11
CA GLY A 77 11.94 -26.52 0.93
C GLY A 77 11.19 -26.01 2.16
N GLU A 78 11.65 -24.89 2.77
CA GLU A 78 10.99 -24.32 3.94
C GLU A 78 9.69 -23.61 3.58
N ALA A 79 9.65 -22.92 2.45
CA ALA A 79 8.42 -22.32 1.95
C ALA A 79 7.40 -23.41 1.57
N LEU A 80 7.84 -24.49 0.93
CA LEU A 80 7.01 -25.67 0.63
C LEU A 80 6.51 -26.35 1.91
N GLU A 81 7.35 -26.45 2.94
CA GLU A 81 6.94 -26.97 4.25
C GLU A 81 5.83 -26.10 4.87
N VAL A 82 5.94 -24.77 4.79
CA VAL A 82 4.88 -23.88 5.24
C VAL A 82 3.59 -24.09 4.46
N ASN A 83 3.66 -24.26 3.15
CA ASN A 83 2.47 -24.55 2.34
C ASN A 83 1.75 -25.82 2.79
N GLN A 84 2.50 -26.91 2.99
CA GLN A 84 1.98 -28.24 3.30
C GLN A 84 1.61 -28.43 4.77
N ALA A 85 2.18 -27.63 5.68
CA ALA A 85 1.89 -27.71 7.10
C ALA A 85 0.42 -27.35 7.40
N TRP A 86 -0.20 -28.13 8.29
CA TRP A 86 -1.57 -27.87 8.73
C TRP A 86 -1.69 -27.88 10.24
N ALA A 87 -2.20 -26.79 10.81
CA ALA A 87 -2.45 -26.62 12.25
C ALA A 87 -3.83 -25.99 12.49
N GLY A 88 -4.85 -26.56 11.85
CA GLY A 88 -6.25 -26.16 12.03
C GLY A 88 -6.80 -25.24 10.97
N HIS A 89 -6.03 -24.28 10.45
CA HIS A 89 -6.46 -23.34 9.42
C HIS A 89 -5.28 -22.85 8.53
N PRO A 90 -5.57 -22.35 7.32
CA PRO A 90 -4.56 -21.68 6.50
C PRO A 90 -4.12 -20.37 7.13
N GLY A 91 -3.08 -19.76 6.58
CA GLY A 91 -2.68 -18.42 6.96
C GLY A 91 -3.73 -17.36 6.62
N ARG A 92 -3.69 -16.28 7.36
CA ARG A 92 -4.63 -15.14 7.23
C ARG A 92 -3.88 -13.82 7.34
N LEU A 93 -4.50 -12.77 6.81
CA LEU A 93 -4.06 -11.41 7.06
C LEU A 93 -4.22 -11.12 8.57
N ILE A 94 -3.14 -10.67 9.20
CA ILE A 94 -3.12 -10.32 10.64
C ILE A 94 -2.93 -8.82 10.86
N TRP A 95 -2.37 -8.13 9.87
CA TRP A 95 -2.10 -6.71 9.95
C TRP A 95 -1.93 -6.14 8.54
N SER A 96 -2.40 -4.92 8.34
CA SER A 96 -2.13 -4.15 7.14
C SER A 96 -2.08 -2.67 7.48
N THR A 97 -1.27 -1.91 6.74
CA THR A 97 -1.26 -0.46 6.81
C THR A 97 -1.14 0.16 5.44
N LEU A 98 -1.77 1.29 5.28
CA LEU A 98 -1.60 2.15 4.12
C LEU A 98 -0.28 2.89 4.28
N VAL A 99 0.62 2.74 3.32
CA VAL A 99 1.91 3.43 3.39
C VAL A 99 1.74 4.87 2.93
N GLY A 100 1.97 5.79 3.84
CA GLY A 100 1.95 7.22 3.55
C GLY A 100 0.62 7.72 2.96
N VAL A 101 -0.51 7.05 3.25
CA VAL A 101 -1.85 7.48 2.85
C VAL A 101 -2.63 7.87 4.08
N HIS A 102 -3.06 9.15 4.10
CA HIS A 102 -3.89 9.71 5.16
C HIS A 102 -5.38 9.70 4.82
N GLY A 103 -5.74 9.25 3.62
CA GLY A 103 -7.11 9.17 3.13
C GLY A 103 -7.21 9.32 1.62
N TYR A 104 -8.44 9.41 1.14
CA TYR A 104 -8.77 9.50 -0.28
C TYR A 104 -9.57 10.75 -0.58
N PRO A 105 -9.24 11.49 -1.67
CA PRO A 105 -10.08 12.60 -2.09
C PRO A 105 -11.42 12.07 -2.59
N ALA A 106 -12.51 12.66 -2.10
CA ALA A 106 -13.86 12.31 -2.50
C ALA A 106 -14.68 13.57 -2.81
N ALA A 107 -15.45 13.55 -3.89
CA ALA A 107 -16.32 14.65 -4.26
C ALA A 107 -17.76 14.39 -3.79
N ARG A 108 -18.23 15.16 -2.82
CA ARG A 108 -19.57 15.07 -2.22
C ARG A 108 -20.27 16.41 -2.28
N ARG A 109 -21.59 16.46 -2.03
CA ARG A 109 -22.30 17.72 -1.89
C ARG A 109 -21.62 18.63 -0.88
N CYS A 110 -21.46 19.91 -1.23
CA CYS A 110 -20.82 20.85 -0.33
C CYS A 110 -21.60 20.98 0.99
N ASN A 111 -20.96 20.64 2.08
CA ASN A 111 -21.44 20.82 3.44
C ASN A 111 -20.26 21.07 4.38
N ALA A 112 -19.71 22.30 4.32
CA ALA A 112 -18.55 22.69 5.14
C ALA A 112 -18.85 22.69 6.64
N SER A 113 -20.11 22.59 7.04
CA SER A 113 -20.53 22.51 8.44
C SER A 113 -20.46 21.09 9.00
N ASP A 114 -20.28 20.08 8.16
CA ASP A 114 -20.11 18.69 8.56
C ASP A 114 -18.62 18.34 8.65
N PRO A 115 -18.05 18.27 9.86
CA PRO A 115 -16.62 17.99 10.04
C PRO A 115 -16.24 16.56 9.57
N SER A 116 -17.19 15.62 9.51
CA SER A 116 -16.93 14.25 9.06
C SER A 116 -16.55 14.17 7.58
N LEU A 117 -16.99 15.14 6.78
CA LEU A 117 -16.68 15.21 5.35
C LEU A 117 -15.29 15.81 5.06
N LYS A 118 -14.64 16.41 6.06
CA LYS A 118 -13.29 17.00 5.92
C LYS A 118 -13.15 17.86 4.65
N GLN A 119 -14.17 18.71 4.34
CA GLN A 119 -14.24 19.51 3.11
C GLN A 119 -13.55 20.88 3.20
N ALA A 120 -13.30 21.39 4.40
CA ALA A 120 -12.63 22.65 4.65
C ALA A 120 -11.17 22.44 5.05
N GLY A 121 -10.28 23.35 4.64
CA GLY A 121 -8.84 23.29 4.96
C GLY A 121 -7.93 23.01 3.76
N TRP A 122 -8.48 22.92 2.55
CA TRP A 122 -7.67 22.82 1.33
C TRP A 122 -6.89 24.10 1.07
N ALA A 123 -5.64 23.99 0.62
CA ALA A 123 -4.80 25.13 0.32
C ALA A 123 -3.81 24.83 -0.82
N TRP A 124 -3.52 25.86 -1.64
CA TRP A 124 -2.44 25.81 -2.62
C TRP A 124 -1.10 26.07 -1.93
N LYS A 125 -0.12 25.22 -2.19
CA LYS A 125 1.28 25.45 -1.85
C LYS A 125 2.04 25.66 -3.16
N PRO A 126 2.52 26.88 -3.43
CA PRO A 126 3.37 27.12 -4.60
C PRO A 126 4.63 26.26 -4.53
N LEU A 127 4.98 25.63 -5.63
CA LEU A 127 6.22 24.91 -5.78
C LEU A 127 7.18 25.77 -6.63
N ALA A 128 8.49 25.69 -6.31
CA ALA A 128 9.49 26.34 -7.11
C ALA A 128 9.38 25.85 -8.56
N THR A 129 9.44 26.77 -9.52
CA THR A 129 9.63 26.40 -10.92
C THR A 129 11.03 25.80 -11.04
N VAL A 130 11.14 24.54 -11.39
CA VAL A 130 12.39 24.01 -11.92
C VAL A 130 12.60 24.79 -13.23
N ASP A 131 13.73 25.46 -13.34
CA ASP A 131 14.14 26.13 -14.61
C ASP A 131 14.37 25.01 -15.63
N ASP A 132 13.28 24.60 -16.26
CA ASP A 132 13.29 23.60 -17.32
C ASP A 132 13.74 24.33 -18.59
N ALA A 133 15.05 24.28 -18.87
CA ALA A 133 15.63 24.86 -20.09
C ALA A 133 15.05 24.25 -21.37
N SER A 134 14.17 23.24 -21.27
CA SER A 134 13.44 22.58 -22.36
C SER A 134 11.98 23.05 -22.49
N ALA A 135 11.49 23.96 -21.65
CA ALA A 135 10.13 24.42 -21.68
C ALA A 135 9.83 25.18 -22.98
N SER A 136 8.95 24.63 -23.81
CA SER A 136 8.37 25.28 -24.97
C SER A 136 7.83 26.67 -24.64
N PRO A 137 8.01 27.70 -25.51
CA PRO A 137 7.63 29.08 -25.21
C PRO A 137 6.11 29.34 -25.11
N GLU A 138 5.26 28.32 -25.20
CA GLU A 138 3.81 28.40 -25.11
C GLU A 138 3.24 28.16 -23.72
N ARG A 139 4.04 28.14 -22.66
CA ARG A 139 3.48 28.20 -21.30
C ARG A 139 2.81 29.58 -21.12
N THR A 140 1.50 29.57 -21.18
CA THR A 140 0.66 30.75 -20.94
C THR A 140 0.96 31.30 -19.54
N ARG A 141 0.93 32.61 -19.39
CA ARG A 141 1.23 33.34 -18.13
C ARG A 141 0.34 32.96 -16.93
N ASP A 142 -0.66 32.10 -17.16
CA ASP A 142 -1.72 31.79 -16.18
C ASP A 142 -1.53 30.39 -15.52
N THR A 143 -0.45 29.67 -15.81
CA THR A 143 -0.20 28.35 -15.20
C THR A 143 0.76 28.43 -14.02
N LYS A 144 0.39 27.82 -12.91
CA LYS A 144 1.18 27.76 -11.66
C LYS A 144 1.52 26.32 -11.32
N ARG A 145 2.79 26.07 -10.96
CA ARG A 145 3.16 24.78 -10.37
C ARG A 145 2.82 24.81 -8.89
N VAL A 146 1.99 23.86 -8.44
CA VAL A 146 1.44 23.82 -7.08
C VAL A 146 1.41 22.41 -6.52
N ALA A 147 1.48 22.28 -5.20
CA ALA A 147 0.94 21.15 -4.47
C ALA A 147 -0.41 21.57 -3.85
N LEU A 148 -1.33 20.63 -3.75
CA LEU A 148 -2.61 20.84 -3.07
C LEU A 148 -2.58 20.20 -1.70
N MET A 149 -2.50 21.03 -0.66
CA MET A 149 -2.59 20.60 0.73
C MET A 149 -4.02 20.23 1.08
N SER A 150 -4.21 19.11 1.74
CA SER A 150 -5.51 18.61 2.18
C SER A 150 -5.92 19.13 3.55
N PRO A 151 -7.18 18.95 3.96
CA PRO A 151 -7.65 19.19 5.31
C PRO A 151 -6.93 18.37 6.40
N ILE A 152 -6.30 17.30 6.03
CA ILE A 152 -5.51 16.47 6.96
C ILE A 152 -4.18 17.16 7.23
N PRO A 153 -3.79 17.38 8.50
CA PRO A 153 -2.51 17.99 8.84
C PRO A 153 -1.33 17.21 8.22
N GLY A 154 -0.46 17.93 7.50
CA GLY A 154 0.67 17.31 6.81
C GLY A 154 0.32 16.54 5.53
N GLY A 155 -0.97 16.47 5.15
CA GLY A 155 -1.43 15.73 3.97
C GLY A 155 -1.47 16.56 2.70
N CYS A 156 -0.98 16.01 1.59
CA CYS A 156 -1.03 16.59 0.24
C CYS A 156 -1.71 15.64 -0.74
N LEU A 157 -2.42 16.21 -1.74
CA LEU A 157 -2.92 15.42 -2.85
C LEU A 157 -1.74 14.81 -3.63
N GLU A 158 -1.80 13.52 -3.84
CA GLU A 158 -0.72 12.73 -4.45
C GLU A 158 -1.25 11.77 -5.51
N ARG A 159 -0.52 11.65 -6.60
CA ARG A 159 -0.80 10.67 -7.66
C ARG A 159 -0.14 9.35 -7.30
N ARG A 160 -0.89 8.25 -7.31
CA ARG A 160 -0.37 6.89 -7.09
C ARG A 160 -0.82 5.93 -8.17
N GLY A 161 0.17 5.22 -8.72
CA GLY A 161 -0.01 4.12 -9.63
C GLY A 161 -0.69 4.43 -10.97
N GLY A 162 -0.49 3.60 -11.96
CA GLY A 162 -1.24 3.60 -13.21
C GLY A 162 -2.50 2.76 -13.07
N GLY A 163 -3.67 3.33 -13.20
CA GLY A 163 -4.94 2.61 -13.13
C GLY A 163 -5.06 1.54 -14.22
N ALA A 164 -5.55 0.35 -13.85
CA ALA A 164 -5.69 -0.82 -14.74
C ALA A 164 -6.71 -0.65 -15.89
N ARG A 165 -7.27 0.53 -16.09
CA ARG A 165 -8.29 0.80 -17.13
C ARG A 165 -8.01 2.04 -17.98
N GLY A 166 -6.74 2.33 -18.29
CA GLY A 166 -6.39 3.45 -19.18
C GLY A 166 -6.56 4.83 -18.56
N GLY A 167 -6.83 4.92 -17.27
CA GLY A 167 -6.75 6.16 -16.49
C GLY A 167 -5.33 6.39 -16.01
N ALA A 168 -4.96 7.66 -15.82
CA ALA A 168 -3.61 8.07 -15.44
C ALA A 168 -3.27 7.85 -13.95
N GLY A 169 -4.02 7.01 -13.26
CA GLY A 169 -3.74 6.66 -11.86
C GLY A 169 -4.77 7.15 -10.85
N GLY A 170 -4.68 6.56 -9.65
CA GLY A 170 -5.45 6.97 -8.49
C GLY A 170 -4.90 8.23 -7.84
N LEU A 171 -5.74 8.87 -7.04
CA LEU A 171 -5.38 9.99 -6.18
C LEU A 171 -5.54 9.58 -4.73
N VAL A 172 -4.59 9.97 -3.90
CA VAL A 172 -4.62 9.77 -2.45
C VAL A 172 -4.24 11.05 -1.74
N ILE A 173 -4.43 11.10 -0.44
CA ILE A 173 -3.79 12.08 0.43
C ILE A 173 -2.58 11.42 1.05
N GLY A 174 -1.39 11.80 0.60
CA GLY A 174 -0.13 11.34 1.13
C GLY A 174 0.51 12.35 2.07
N GLU A 175 1.60 11.98 2.75
CA GLU A 175 2.42 12.93 3.50
C GLU A 175 3.04 13.95 2.55
N CYS A 176 3.05 15.23 2.92
CA CYS A 176 3.63 16.30 2.09
C CYS A 176 5.16 16.18 2.06
N ASP A 177 5.70 15.46 1.09
CA ASP A 177 7.13 15.21 0.91
C ASP A 177 7.78 16.10 -0.18
N GLY A 178 6.95 16.78 -0.97
CA GLY A 178 7.40 17.62 -2.09
C GLY A 178 7.82 16.85 -3.33
N SER A 179 7.49 15.57 -3.41
CA SER A 179 7.78 14.71 -4.57
C SER A 179 7.06 15.17 -5.84
N ASP A 180 7.51 14.69 -6.99
CA ASP A 180 6.83 14.94 -8.27
C ASP A 180 5.44 14.32 -8.33
N ALA A 181 5.15 13.32 -7.51
CA ALA A 181 3.82 12.73 -7.39
C ALA A 181 2.78 13.73 -6.82
N GLN A 182 3.25 14.72 -6.04
CA GLN A 182 2.44 15.78 -5.45
C GLN A 182 2.50 17.10 -6.23
N ALA A 183 3.27 17.13 -7.32
CA ALA A 183 3.41 18.32 -8.15
C ALA A 183 2.37 18.33 -9.26
N PHE A 184 1.58 19.40 -9.31
CA PHE A 184 0.55 19.65 -10.32
C PHE A 184 0.77 21.01 -10.98
N THR A 185 0.21 21.18 -12.16
CA THR A 185 0.08 22.47 -12.82
C THR A 185 -1.38 22.92 -12.73
N TYR A 186 -1.63 24.07 -12.15
CA TYR A 186 -2.96 24.68 -12.11
C TYR A 186 -3.04 25.80 -13.14
N ASP A 187 -4.02 25.73 -14.01
CA ASP A 187 -4.35 26.77 -15.00
C ASP A 187 -5.56 27.58 -14.50
N GLU A 188 -5.34 28.87 -14.23
CA GLU A 188 -6.38 29.75 -13.69
C GLU A 188 -7.48 30.05 -14.71
N THR A 189 -7.19 29.98 -16.02
CA THR A 189 -8.17 30.26 -17.07
C THR A 189 -9.13 29.08 -17.26
N SER A 190 -8.60 27.90 -17.41
CA SER A 190 -9.40 26.66 -17.53
C SER A 190 -9.88 26.13 -16.19
N GLN A 191 -9.29 26.57 -15.08
CA GLN A 191 -9.49 26.06 -13.71
C GLN A 191 -9.13 24.57 -13.57
N GLN A 192 -8.19 24.08 -14.35
CA GLN A 192 -7.78 22.69 -14.36
C GLN A 192 -6.52 22.47 -13.53
N LEU A 193 -6.54 21.39 -12.75
CA LEU A 193 -5.38 20.89 -12.03
C LEU A 193 -4.87 19.65 -12.76
N ALA A 194 -3.71 19.77 -13.40
CA ALA A 194 -3.18 18.76 -14.30
C ALA A 194 -1.79 18.26 -13.89
N ALA A 195 -1.49 17.03 -14.27
CA ALA A 195 -0.16 16.46 -14.19
C ALA A 195 0.00 15.34 -15.23
N SER A 196 1.18 15.25 -15.86
CA SER A 196 1.51 14.20 -16.85
C SER A 196 0.45 14.07 -17.96
N GLY A 197 -0.10 15.20 -18.45
CA GLY A 197 -1.10 15.23 -19.52
C GLY A 197 -2.50 14.79 -19.13
N HIS A 198 -2.80 14.67 -17.83
CA HIS A 198 -4.11 14.32 -17.30
C HIS A 198 -4.55 15.34 -16.27
N CYS A 199 -5.85 15.51 -16.11
CA CYS A 199 -6.47 16.40 -15.15
C CYS A 199 -7.08 15.66 -13.97
N VAL A 200 -7.12 16.29 -12.81
CA VAL A 200 -7.95 15.84 -11.68
C VAL A 200 -9.41 16.00 -12.09
N ASP A 201 -10.14 14.91 -12.07
CA ASP A 201 -11.49 14.80 -12.59
C ASP A 201 -12.42 14.13 -11.57
N VAL A 202 -13.70 14.56 -11.59
CA VAL A 202 -14.76 13.95 -10.76
C VAL A 202 -15.59 13.01 -11.63
N HIS A 203 -15.45 11.73 -11.41
CA HIS A 203 -16.12 10.70 -12.20
C HIS A 203 -17.63 10.70 -11.97
N ASN A 204 -18.40 10.81 -13.05
CA ASN A 204 -19.88 10.65 -13.07
C ASN A 204 -20.63 11.38 -11.97
N GLY A 205 -20.16 12.57 -11.54
CA GLY A 205 -20.83 13.36 -10.50
C GLY A 205 -20.54 12.94 -9.06
N GLY A 206 -19.39 12.29 -8.84
CA GLY A 206 -18.89 11.87 -7.53
C GLY A 206 -19.35 10.45 -7.14
N PRO A 207 -18.81 9.89 -6.05
CA PRO A 207 -17.79 10.49 -5.18
C PRO A 207 -16.35 10.38 -5.71
N ILE A 208 -16.12 9.57 -6.74
CA ILE A 208 -14.76 9.20 -7.22
C ILE A 208 -14.04 10.40 -7.79
N VAL A 209 -12.81 10.63 -7.34
CA VAL A 209 -11.85 11.61 -7.86
C VAL A 209 -10.64 10.87 -8.38
N TRP A 210 -10.25 11.13 -9.61
CA TRP A 210 -9.16 10.42 -10.27
C TRP A 210 -8.37 11.32 -11.24
N MET A 211 -7.33 10.78 -11.86
CA MET A 211 -6.66 11.41 -12.98
C MET A 211 -7.27 10.92 -14.29
N TYR A 212 -7.77 11.82 -15.13
CA TYR A 212 -8.36 11.47 -16.42
C TYR A 212 -7.93 12.46 -17.51
N GLY A 213 -8.23 12.13 -18.77
CA GLY A 213 -7.93 13.05 -19.88
C GLY A 213 -8.59 14.40 -19.69
N CYS A 214 -7.81 15.48 -19.82
CA CYS A 214 -8.34 16.85 -19.67
C CYS A 214 -9.47 17.11 -20.68
N SER A 215 -10.60 17.60 -20.20
CA SER A 215 -11.77 17.91 -21.00
C SER A 215 -12.14 19.40 -20.85
N VAL A 216 -13.06 19.88 -21.63
CA VAL A 216 -13.63 21.22 -21.45
C VAL A 216 -14.90 21.19 -20.58
N GLY A 217 -15.19 20.05 -19.97
CA GLY A 217 -16.36 19.84 -19.13
C GLY A 217 -16.25 20.46 -17.73
N PRO A 218 -17.33 20.44 -16.94
CA PRO A 218 -17.30 20.95 -15.57
C PRO A 218 -16.64 19.98 -14.57
N HIS A 219 -16.36 18.74 -14.97
CA HIS A 219 -15.87 17.67 -14.07
C HIS A 219 -14.44 17.88 -13.60
N ASP A 220 -13.63 18.55 -14.40
CA ASP A 220 -12.21 18.82 -14.18
C ASP A 220 -11.90 20.30 -13.89
N ARG A 221 -12.92 21.11 -13.65
CA ARG A 221 -12.77 22.50 -13.21
C ARG A 221 -12.79 22.59 -11.69
N LEU A 222 -11.66 22.99 -11.12
CA LEU A 222 -11.47 23.08 -9.67
C LEU A 222 -11.39 24.55 -9.23
N THR A 223 -12.19 24.91 -8.25
CA THR A 223 -12.15 26.24 -7.62
C THR A 223 -11.87 26.09 -6.13
N LEU A 224 -10.78 26.70 -5.67
CA LEU A 224 -10.46 26.80 -4.25
C LEU A 224 -11.01 28.11 -3.68
N ASN A 225 -12.00 28.02 -2.81
CA ASN A 225 -12.58 29.16 -2.12
C ASN A 225 -11.91 29.35 -0.74
N THR A 226 -10.95 30.25 -0.67
CA THR A 226 -10.21 30.54 0.58
C THR A 226 -11.07 31.25 1.61
N SER A 227 -12.09 32.04 1.17
CA SER A 227 -13.04 32.75 2.07
C SER A 227 -13.98 31.78 2.79
N ALA A 228 -14.18 30.57 2.26
CA ALA A 228 -14.95 29.49 2.88
C ALA A 228 -14.06 28.49 3.64
N GLY A 229 -12.96 28.94 4.24
CA GLY A 229 -12.06 28.09 5.00
C GLY A 229 -11.25 27.11 4.17
N GLY A 230 -10.98 27.43 2.89
CA GLY A 230 -10.23 26.57 1.99
C GLY A 230 -11.06 25.42 1.42
N THR A 231 -12.27 25.69 0.95
CA THR A 231 -13.13 24.68 0.30
C THR A 231 -12.77 24.55 -1.18
N LEU A 232 -12.40 23.34 -1.60
CA LEU A 232 -12.15 22.97 -3.00
C LEU A 232 -13.43 22.40 -3.61
N SER A 233 -13.86 22.98 -4.73
CA SER A 233 -15.14 22.61 -5.35
C SER A 233 -15.05 22.46 -6.86
N VAL A 234 -16.00 21.71 -7.42
CA VAL A 234 -16.29 21.60 -8.86
C VAL A 234 -17.72 22.02 -9.14
N PRO A 235 -17.98 22.74 -10.23
CA PRO A 235 -19.31 23.28 -10.54
C PRO A 235 -20.21 22.22 -11.18
N LEU A 236 -20.48 21.10 -10.46
CA LEU A 236 -21.36 20.03 -10.94
C LEU A 236 -22.77 20.15 -10.35
N GLY A 237 -23.75 20.27 -11.25
CA GLY A 237 -25.15 20.40 -10.86
C GLY A 237 -25.48 21.77 -10.23
N THR A 238 -26.66 21.88 -9.59
CA THR A 238 -27.15 23.11 -9.00
C THR A 238 -26.51 23.50 -7.67
N ALA A 239 -25.89 22.55 -6.99
CA ALA A 239 -25.28 22.75 -5.66
C ALA A 239 -23.76 22.66 -5.65
N GLY A 240 -23.13 22.25 -6.76
CA GLY A 240 -21.71 21.96 -6.81
C GLY A 240 -21.32 20.74 -5.94
N LEU A 241 -20.11 20.26 -6.14
CA LEU A 241 -19.49 19.24 -5.27
C LEU A 241 -18.23 19.84 -4.64
N CYS A 242 -18.00 19.51 -3.38
CA CYS A 242 -16.77 19.85 -2.66
C CYS A 242 -15.92 18.61 -2.45
N PHE A 243 -14.61 18.79 -2.55
CA PHE A 243 -13.67 17.73 -2.21
C PHE A 243 -13.58 17.63 -0.69
N GLY A 244 -13.75 16.44 -0.20
CA GLY A 244 -13.44 16.02 1.16
C GLY A 244 -12.35 14.98 1.16
N VAL A 245 -12.04 14.44 2.35
CA VAL A 245 -11.14 13.32 2.53
C VAL A 245 -11.89 12.22 3.26
N GLU A 246 -11.94 11.04 2.67
CA GLU A 246 -12.54 9.82 3.22
C GLU A 246 -11.46 8.82 3.62
N ASP A 247 -11.75 8.01 4.63
CA ASP A 247 -10.81 6.99 5.12
C ASP A 247 -10.82 5.73 4.21
N GLU A 248 -11.92 5.53 3.46
CA GLU A 248 -12.06 4.45 2.48
C GLU A 248 -12.03 5.00 1.06
N ASP A 249 -11.45 4.24 0.14
CA ASP A 249 -11.45 4.58 -1.28
C ASP A 249 -12.87 4.55 -1.87
N PRO A 250 -13.43 5.68 -2.30
CA PRO A 250 -14.78 5.72 -2.87
C PRO A 250 -14.89 4.96 -4.20
N ALA A 251 -13.79 4.68 -4.88
CA ALA A 251 -13.77 3.89 -6.10
C ALA A 251 -13.77 2.38 -5.82
N GLY A 252 -13.41 1.95 -4.61
CA GLY A 252 -13.22 0.54 -4.25
C GLY A 252 -12.17 -0.17 -5.11
N SER A 253 -11.37 0.58 -5.83
CA SER A 253 -10.44 0.08 -6.84
C SER A 253 -9.09 0.77 -6.82
N THR A 254 -8.88 1.69 -5.91
CA THR A 254 -7.59 2.37 -5.82
C THR A 254 -6.58 1.37 -5.31
N TYR A 255 -5.60 1.08 -6.14
CA TYR A 255 -4.43 0.29 -5.80
C TYR A 255 -3.56 1.06 -4.79
N VAL A 256 -4.11 1.24 -3.59
CA VAL A 256 -3.28 1.72 -2.52
C VAL A 256 -2.49 0.54 -2.05
N ALA A 257 -1.21 0.63 -2.34
CA ALA A 257 -0.27 -0.36 -1.89
C ALA A 257 -0.29 -0.39 -0.36
N THR A 258 -0.90 -1.43 0.20
CA THR A 258 -0.88 -1.68 1.63
C THR A 258 0.26 -2.63 1.95
N LEU A 259 1.11 -2.27 2.90
CA LEU A 259 1.94 -3.28 3.54
C LEU A 259 1.03 -4.29 4.22
N GLN A 260 1.31 -5.57 4.04
CA GLN A 260 0.48 -6.64 4.54
C GLN A 260 1.31 -7.66 5.30
N ALA A 261 0.89 -7.99 6.52
CA ALA A 261 1.45 -9.10 7.27
C ALA A 261 0.43 -10.24 7.33
N TRP A 262 0.85 -11.40 6.87
CA TRP A 262 0.11 -12.65 6.86
C TRP A 262 0.76 -13.64 7.78
N ALA A 263 0.00 -14.35 8.58
CA ALA A 263 0.54 -15.36 9.47
C ALA A 263 -0.24 -16.66 9.41
N LYS A 264 0.49 -17.76 9.56
CA LYS A 264 -0.01 -19.13 9.56
C LYS A 264 0.53 -19.90 10.76
N PRO A 265 -0.32 -20.51 11.60
CA PRO A 265 0.17 -21.42 12.62
C PRO A 265 0.76 -22.68 11.97
N LEU A 266 1.83 -23.17 12.52
CA LEU A 266 2.48 -24.42 12.10
C LEU A 266 2.31 -25.50 13.18
N PRO A 267 2.38 -26.78 12.82
CA PRO A 267 2.26 -27.87 13.80
C PRO A 267 3.30 -27.80 14.90
N ALA A 268 2.89 -28.15 16.11
CA ALA A 268 3.75 -28.33 17.30
C ALA A 268 4.77 -27.19 17.49
N GLU A 269 6.03 -27.57 17.70
CA GLU A 269 7.17 -26.68 17.96
C GLU A 269 7.64 -25.89 16.73
N LYS A 270 7.07 -26.11 15.55
CA LYS A 270 7.42 -25.37 14.33
C LYS A 270 7.01 -23.91 14.39
N GLY A 271 6.06 -23.53 15.27
CA GLY A 271 5.74 -22.16 15.59
C GLY A 271 4.74 -21.51 14.64
N VAL A 272 5.10 -20.36 14.11
CA VAL A 272 4.25 -19.52 13.22
C VAL A 272 5.07 -19.08 12.02
N ALA A 273 4.52 -19.22 10.82
CA ALA A 273 5.05 -18.55 9.63
C ALA A 273 4.48 -17.15 9.51
N LEU A 274 5.33 -16.16 9.29
CA LEU A 274 5.01 -14.75 9.13
C LEU A 274 5.52 -14.24 7.77
N LEU A 275 4.64 -13.75 6.94
CA LEU A 275 4.98 -13.14 5.65
C LEU A 275 4.60 -11.67 5.67
N LEU A 276 5.58 -10.78 5.53
CA LEU A 276 5.38 -9.36 5.31
C LEU A 276 5.58 -9.07 3.82
N ILE A 277 4.60 -8.42 3.19
CA ILE A 277 4.61 -8.08 1.77
C ILE A 277 4.60 -6.57 1.64
N ASN A 278 5.51 -6.05 0.82
CA ASN A 278 5.58 -4.65 0.43
C ASN A 278 5.30 -4.51 -1.07
N PRO A 279 4.11 -4.04 -1.45
CA PRO A 279 3.76 -3.80 -2.85
C PRO A 279 4.14 -2.41 -3.37
N THR A 280 4.89 -1.61 -2.61
CA THR A 280 5.41 -0.30 -3.03
C THR A 280 6.80 -0.42 -3.62
N ASP A 281 7.25 0.60 -4.37
CA ASP A 281 8.61 0.64 -4.93
C ASP A 281 9.67 0.97 -3.87
N ASP A 282 9.28 1.60 -2.76
CA ASP A 282 10.19 2.02 -1.69
C ASP A 282 10.33 0.95 -0.60
N ALA A 283 11.50 0.94 0.05
CA ALA A 283 11.72 0.09 1.22
C ALA A 283 11.02 0.67 2.45
N HIS A 284 10.40 -0.18 3.26
CA HIS A 284 9.71 0.22 4.48
C HIS A 284 10.16 -0.57 5.69
N THR A 285 10.08 0.08 6.85
CA THR A 285 10.27 -0.56 8.15
C THR A 285 8.96 -0.48 8.92
N VAL A 286 8.49 -1.64 9.41
CA VAL A 286 7.23 -1.75 10.13
C VAL A 286 7.46 -2.36 11.51
N GLU A 287 6.58 -2.02 12.45
CA GLU A 287 6.52 -2.63 13.76
C GLU A 287 5.19 -3.39 13.89
N LEU A 288 5.30 -4.71 13.98
CA LEU A 288 4.14 -5.60 14.07
C LEU A 288 3.92 -6.02 15.52
N PRO A 289 2.69 -5.86 16.07
CA PRO A 289 2.39 -6.37 17.40
C PRO A 289 2.41 -7.91 17.41
N LEU A 290 3.21 -8.50 18.29
CA LEU A 290 3.29 -9.95 18.42
C LEU A 290 1.97 -10.57 18.91
N SER A 291 1.10 -9.77 19.52
CA SER A 291 -0.26 -10.18 19.91
C SER A 291 -1.17 -10.46 18.71
N ALA A 292 -0.85 -9.92 17.53
CA ALA A 292 -1.60 -10.21 16.30
C ALA A 292 -1.27 -11.59 15.71
N LEU A 293 -0.16 -12.21 16.10
CA LEU A 293 0.21 -13.54 15.64
C LEU A 293 -0.79 -14.59 16.16
N PRO A 294 -1.13 -15.60 15.36
CA PRO A 294 -1.91 -16.73 15.83
C PRO A 294 -1.14 -17.50 16.90
N LEU A 295 -1.86 -18.22 17.75
CA LEU A 295 -1.23 -19.23 18.60
C LEU A 295 -0.51 -20.28 17.73
N THR A 296 0.58 -20.84 18.24
CA THR A 296 1.24 -21.98 17.58
C THR A 296 0.32 -23.19 17.55
N GLY A 297 0.67 -24.21 16.77
CA GLY A 297 -0.14 -25.43 16.66
C GLY A 297 -0.33 -26.20 17.98
N ASN A 298 0.50 -25.94 18.99
CA ASN A 298 0.36 -26.47 20.35
C ASN A 298 -0.21 -25.44 21.34
N GLY A 299 -0.76 -24.30 20.85
CA GLY A 299 -1.44 -23.30 21.68
C GLY A 299 -0.53 -22.28 22.38
N LEU A 300 0.78 -22.23 22.06
CA LEU A 300 1.67 -21.23 22.67
C LEU A 300 1.45 -19.84 22.05
N ASN A 301 1.55 -18.83 22.91
CA ASN A 301 1.47 -17.42 22.53
C ASN A 301 2.90 -16.83 22.43
N LEU A 302 3.34 -16.50 21.21
CA LEU A 302 4.67 -15.93 20.98
C LEU A 302 4.81 -14.50 21.53
N SER A 303 3.72 -13.81 21.87
CA SER A 303 3.82 -12.49 22.52
C SER A 303 4.36 -12.58 23.95
N THR A 304 4.22 -13.73 24.61
CA THR A 304 4.65 -13.97 25.99
C THR A 304 5.79 -14.98 26.13
N THR A 305 6.13 -15.67 25.06
CA THR A 305 7.13 -16.75 25.03
C THR A 305 8.40 -16.30 24.35
N SER A 306 9.57 -16.80 24.77
CA SER A 306 10.82 -16.64 24.03
C SER A 306 10.77 -17.43 22.73
N PHE A 307 11.28 -16.85 21.63
CA PHE A 307 11.27 -17.50 20.33
C PHE A 307 12.53 -17.20 19.54
N GLY A 308 12.88 -18.12 18.66
CA GLY A 308 13.87 -17.92 17.62
C GLY A 308 13.21 -17.49 16.31
N VAL A 309 13.99 -16.88 15.42
CA VAL A 309 13.57 -16.45 14.10
C VAL A 309 14.44 -17.12 13.04
N ARG A 310 13.79 -17.64 12.01
CA ARG A 310 14.45 -18.16 10.82
C ARG A 310 13.92 -17.45 9.59
N ASP A 311 14.81 -16.91 8.79
CA ASP A 311 14.51 -16.34 7.49
C ASP A 311 14.39 -17.47 6.46
N ILE A 312 13.19 -17.63 5.90
CA ILE A 312 12.88 -18.70 4.94
C ILE A 312 13.51 -18.42 3.58
N TRP A 313 13.57 -17.13 3.16
CA TRP A 313 14.19 -16.78 1.88
C TRP A 313 15.72 -16.91 1.92
N ALA A 314 16.33 -16.49 3.02
CA ALA A 314 17.77 -16.59 3.21
C ALA A 314 18.23 -18.00 3.66
N ASN A 315 17.31 -18.87 4.07
CA ASN A 315 17.58 -20.16 4.66
C ASN A 315 18.55 -20.07 5.87
N ALA A 316 18.34 -19.05 6.70
CA ALA A 316 19.23 -18.70 7.79
C ALA A 316 18.49 -18.43 9.11
N HIS A 317 19.09 -18.81 10.24
CA HIS A 317 18.63 -18.36 11.55
C HIS A 317 19.14 -16.96 11.84
N TRP A 318 18.28 -16.14 12.45
CA TRP A 318 18.74 -14.92 13.08
C TRP A 318 19.50 -15.28 14.37
N ASP A 319 20.61 -14.61 14.60
CA ASP A 319 21.28 -14.69 15.89
C ASP A 319 20.43 -14.03 16.99
N GLN A 320 20.78 -14.29 18.25
CA GLN A 320 20.01 -13.76 19.39
C GLN A 320 20.06 -12.23 19.46
N ASP A 321 21.16 -11.61 19.03
CA ASP A 321 21.30 -10.15 19.03
C ASP A 321 20.38 -9.52 17.98
N ASN A 322 20.27 -10.11 16.79
CA ASN A 322 19.34 -9.66 15.76
C ASN A 322 17.87 -9.82 16.21
N VAL A 323 17.54 -10.92 16.87
CA VAL A 323 16.20 -11.12 17.44
C VAL A 323 15.93 -10.09 18.53
N ALA A 324 16.88 -9.83 19.43
CA ALA A 324 16.72 -8.84 20.51
C ALA A 324 16.60 -7.41 19.99
N GLN A 325 17.31 -7.07 18.91
CA GLN A 325 17.16 -5.74 18.26
C GLN A 325 15.83 -5.58 17.55
N ALA A 326 15.31 -6.64 16.95
CA ALA A 326 14.03 -6.60 16.24
C ALA A 326 12.83 -6.64 17.19
N VAL A 327 12.96 -7.31 18.36
CA VAL A 327 11.85 -7.44 19.32
C VAL A 327 11.95 -6.35 20.37
N ARG A 328 10.97 -5.46 20.40
CA ARG A 328 10.88 -4.35 21.37
C ARG A 328 9.68 -4.52 22.28
N ARG A 329 9.78 -3.97 23.48
CA ARG A 329 8.63 -3.71 24.36
C ARG A 329 8.09 -2.32 24.04
N ALA A 330 6.79 -2.17 23.95
CA ALA A 330 6.17 -0.87 23.79
C ALA A 330 6.28 -0.13 25.12
N ASP A 331 7.14 0.89 25.18
CA ASP A 331 7.42 1.68 26.39
C ASP A 331 6.29 2.67 26.74
N SER A 332 5.20 2.74 25.99
CA SER A 332 4.06 3.63 26.31
C SER A 332 2.81 3.30 25.46
N PRO A 333 1.61 3.35 26.05
CA PRO A 333 0.35 3.10 25.33
C PRO A 333 -0.07 4.21 24.34
N THR A 334 0.66 5.30 24.24
CA THR A 334 0.32 6.44 23.39
C THR A 334 0.80 6.35 21.93
N ALA A 335 1.64 5.38 21.58
CA ALA A 335 2.18 5.26 20.22
C ALA A 335 1.34 4.39 19.26
N LEU A 336 0.27 3.75 19.74
CA LEU A 336 -0.53 2.81 18.94
C LEU A 336 -1.90 3.35 18.51
N ALA A 337 -2.23 4.61 18.82
CA ALA A 337 -3.57 5.14 18.61
C ALA A 337 -3.89 5.62 17.18
N ASP A 338 -2.89 5.73 16.28
CA ASP A 338 -3.08 6.45 15.02
C ASP A 338 -3.25 5.58 13.76
N SER A 339 -3.29 4.26 13.83
CA SER A 339 -3.39 3.48 12.58
C SER A 339 -4.01 2.09 12.66
N ALA A 340 -4.95 1.81 13.56
CA ALA A 340 -5.61 0.51 13.58
C ALA A 340 -7.12 0.64 13.52
N HIS A 341 -7.72 0.43 12.36
CA HIS A 341 -9.10 0.00 12.28
C HIS A 341 -9.17 -1.47 12.73
N THR A 342 -9.31 -1.67 14.04
CA THR A 342 -9.71 -2.96 14.62
C THR A 342 -11.18 -2.91 14.95
N THR A 343 -11.94 -3.81 14.34
CA THR A 343 -13.30 -4.13 14.74
C THR A 343 -13.33 -4.59 16.20
N SER A 344 -14.04 -3.82 17.03
CA SER A 344 -14.56 -4.09 18.37
C SER A 344 -13.56 -4.55 19.44
N PRO A 345 -13.38 -3.77 20.51
CA PRO A 345 -12.60 -4.16 21.68
C PRO A 345 -13.46 -4.90 22.68
N ASP A 346 -12.99 -6.06 23.12
CA ASP A 346 -13.37 -6.61 24.42
C ASP A 346 -12.38 -6.06 25.47
N ASP A 347 -12.88 -5.17 26.31
CA ASP A 347 -12.13 -4.24 27.16
C ASP A 347 -11.72 -4.91 28.49
N SER A 348 -10.94 -6.00 28.47
CA SER A 348 -10.55 -6.68 29.72
C SER A 348 -9.11 -7.23 29.83
N LEU A 349 -8.13 -6.62 29.12
CA LEU A 349 -6.72 -6.98 29.35
C LEU A 349 -5.83 -5.74 29.60
N VAL A 350 -6.04 -5.09 30.73
CA VAL A 350 -5.05 -4.15 31.29
C VAL A 350 -3.96 -4.98 31.99
N GLY A 351 -2.74 -5.01 31.40
CA GLY A 351 -1.58 -5.48 32.14
C GLY A 351 -0.49 -6.30 31.45
N SER A 352 -0.51 -6.54 30.13
CA SER A 352 0.65 -7.15 29.46
C SER A 352 1.37 -6.11 28.60
N GLU A 353 2.64 -5.86 28.90
CA GLU A 353 3.53 -5.05 28.06
C GLU A 353 3.46 -5.55 26.60
N ALA A 354 2.93 -4.73 25.70
CA ALA A 354 2.81 -5.10 24.29
C ALA A 354 4.20 -5.26 23.67
N ARG A 355 4.51 -6.44 23.15
CA ARG A 355 5.75 -6.70 22.41
C ARG A 355 5.50 -6.52 20.92
N THR A 356 6.42 -5.87 20.22
CA THR A 356 6.41 -5.72 18.77
C THR A 356 7.64 -6.37 18.14
N ILE A 357 7.55 -6.74 16.87
CA ILE A 357 8.71 -7.11 16.05
C ILE A 357 8.89 -6.07 14.94
N LYS A 358 10.10 -5.51 14.85
CA LYS A 358 10.47 -4.53 13.84
C LYS A 358 11.09 -5.24 12.63
N LEU A 359 10.51 -5.06 11.46
CA LEU A 359 10.92 -5.69 10.22
C LEU A 359 11.14 -4.63 9.13
N SER A 360 12.23 -4.78 8.36
CA SER A 360 12.47 -3.98 7.16
C SER A 360 12.24 -4.84 5.92
N VAL A 361 11.52 -4.30 4.95
CA VAL A 361 11.19 -4.98 3.70
C VAL A 361 11.50 -4.07 2.52
N GLY A 362 12.19 -4.58 1.50
CA GLY A 362 12.51 -3.86 0.27
C GLY A 362 11.27 -3.54 -0.56
N GLY A 363 11.43 -2.63 -1.52
CA GLY A 363 10.36 -2.31 -2.48
C GLY A 363 10.01 -3.50 -3.36
N LEU A 364 8.73 -3.70 -3.64
CA LEU A 364 8.19 -4.84 -4.41
C LEU A 364 8.74 -6.18 -3.95
N ASP A 365 8.87 -6.39 -2.61
CA ASP A 365 9.49 -7.59 -2.03
C ASP A 365 8.70 -8.11 -0.82
N SER A 366 9.22 -9.14 -0.19
CA SER A 366 8.68 -9.75 1.02
C SER A 366 9.75 -10.23 1.98
N VAL A 367 9.40 -10.22 3.25
CA VAL A 367 10.13 -10.91 4.32
C VAL A 367 9.31 -12.11 4.74
N PHE A 368 9.90 -13.31 4.67
CA PHE A 368 9.23 -14.55 5.03
C PHE A 368 9.97 -15.26 6.15
N LEU A 369 9.37 -15.27 7.32
CA LEU A 369 9.98 -15.75 8.56
C LEU A 369 9.22 -16.94 9.13
N ARG A 370 9.95 -17.78 9.86
CA ARG A 370 9.38 -18.73 10.81
C ARG A 370 9.81 -18.33 12.22
N LEU A 371 8.82 -18.04 13.07
CA LEU A 371 9.01 -17.78 14.50
C LEU A 371 8.68 -19.07 15.25
N PHE A 372 9.61 -19.59 16.01
CA PHE A 372 9.47 -20.89 16.71
C PHE A 372 9.86 -20.75 18.18
N PRO A 373 9.14 -21.42 19.10
CA PRO A 373 9.47 -21.39 20.53
C PRO A 373 10.87 -21.89 20.78
N THR A 374 11.63 -21.18 21.61
CA THR A 374 12.91 -21.71 22.14
C THR A 374 12.64 -22.35 23.49
N THR A 375 13.00 -23.60 23.64
CA THR A 375 13.05 -24.24 24.97
C THR A 375 14.15 -23.57 25.78
N SER A 376 13.79 -22.94 26.90
CA SER A 376 14.72 -22.45 27.91
C SER A 376 15.44 -23.58 28.59
#